data_8ad533e4805a839d36fdd7dfbe953f36
#
_entry.id   8ad533e4805a839d36fdd7dfbe953f36
#
_cell.length_a   1.000
_cell.length_b   1.000
_cell.length_c   1.000
_cell.angle_alpha   90.00
_cell.angle_beta   90.00
_cell.angle_gamma   90.00
#
_symmetry.space_group_name_H-M   'P 1'
#
loop_
_entity.id
_entity.type
_entity.pdbx_description
1 polymer ?
#
loop_
_entity_poly.entity_id
_entity_poly.type
_entity_poly.pdbx_seq_one_letter_code
_entity_poly.pdbx_strand_id
1 'polypeptide(L)'
;MNFALRTEDDDYEKLKYQDLNVSKFKYQNENWEQYRRRNETQNCSIQKYIVERMRNSLMHGHIEILLNKKGEIEFVFRDKYNKRDEVISIILEDLEEFLSQKCLYTGIPKKTLTFLVQKS
;
A
#
# COMPACT_ATOMS: atom_id res chain seq x y z
N MET A 1 11.31 11.45 9.87
CA MET A 1 9.94 11.05 9.51
C MET A 1 9.69 9.64 10.00
N ASN A 2 8.60 9.44 10.66
CA ASN A 2 8.33 8.17 11.31
C ASN A 2 7.26 7.39 10.55
N PHE A 3 7.65 6.26 9.97
CA PHE A 3 6.72 5.35 9.33
C PHE A 3 6.23 4.25 10.27
N ALA A 4 6.68 4.27 11.51
CA ALA A 4 6.33 3.21 12.43
C ALA A 4 4.84 3.21 12.69
N LEU A 5 4.25 2.04 12.62
CA LEU A 5 2.88 1.85 13.07
C LEU A 5 2.88 1.89 14.58
N ARG A 6 1.79 2.36 15.12
CA ARG A 6 1.62 2.27 16.54
C ARG A 6 1.37 0.84 16.92
N THR A 7 2.21 0.31 17.76
CA THR A 7 2.11 -1.08 18.15
C THR A 7 1.32 -1.27 19.42
N GLU A 8 1.13 -0.20 20.15
CA GLU A 8 0.40 -0.25 21.43
C GLU A 8 -1.10 -0.44 21.28
N ASP A 9 -1.60 -0.38 20.04
CA ASP A 9 -3.03 -0.53 19.79
C ASP A 9 -3.28 -1.32 18.51
N ASP A 10 -2.97 -2.60 18.55
CA ASP A 10 -3.15 -3.49 17.40
C ASP A 10 -4.60 -3.58 16.95
N ASP A 11 -5.53 -3.62 17.90
CA ASP A 11 -6.95 -3.73 17.56
C ASP A 11 -7.45 -2.50 16.83
N TYR A 12 -6.99 -1.33 17.24
CA TYR A 12 -7.34 -0.08 16.58
C TYR A 12 -6.81 -0.06 15.14
N GLU A 13 -5.59 -0.50 14.93
CA GLU A 13 -5.01 -0.57 13.60
C GLU A 13 -5.76 -1.55 12.71
N LYS A 14 -6.15 -2.69 13.25
CA LYS A 14 -6.92 -3.69 12.49
C LYS A 14 -8.24 -3.13 12.03
N LEU A 15 -8.94 -2.43 12.90
CA LEU A 15 -10.21 -1.81 12.53
C LEU A 15 -10.04 -0.79 11.42
N LYS A 16 -8.98 -0.01 11.49
CA LYS A 16 -8.70 0.97 10.46
C LYS A 16 -8.37 0.34 9.11
N TYR A 17 -7.58 -0.72 9.12
CA TYR A 17 -7.28 -1.42 7.87
C TYR A 17 -8.54 -2.00 7.24
N GLN A 18 -9.40 -2.60 8.04
CA GLN A 18 -10.63 -3.21 7.54
C GLN A 18 -11.55 -2.18 6.88
N ASP A 19 -11.49 -0.93 7.32
CA ASP A 19 -12.34 0.12 6.77
C ASP A 19 -11.80 0.71 5.46
N LEU A 20 -10.57 0.37 5.08
CA LEU A 20 -9.97 0.90 3.86
C LEU A 20 -10.50 0.17 2.63
N ASN A 21 -10.85 0.95 1.61
CA ASN A 21 -11.19 0.41 0.31
C ASN A 21 -9.93 0.35 -0.54
N VAL A 22 -9.45 -0.86 -0.82
CA VAL A 22 -8.26 -1.09 -1.64
C VAL A 22 -8.61 -1.78 -2.96
N SER A 23 -9.87 -1.75 -3.36
CA SER A 23 -10.36 -2.49 -4.51
C SER A 23 -9.73 -2.06 -5.84
N LYS A 24 -9.18 -0.86 -5.90
CA LYS A 24 -8.58 -0.33 -7.12
C LYS A 24 -7.11 -0.69 -7.29
N PHE A 25 -6.49 -1.22 -6.25
CA PHE A 25 -5.11 -1.67 -6.35
C PHE A 25 -5.03 -2.96 -7.15
N LYS A 26 -3.98 -3.05 -7.97
CA LYS A 26 -3.62 -4.28 -8.67
C LYS A 26 -2.49 -4.94 -7.91
N TYR A 27 -2.57 -6.23 -7.74
CA TYR A 27 -1.55 -7.00 -7.06
C TYR A 27 -1.53 -8.43 -7.61
N GLN A 28 -0.44 -9.14 -7.32
CA GLN A 28 -0.32 -10.52 -7.75
C GLN A 28 -0.97 -11.42 -6.71
N ASN A 29 -2.00 -12.13 -7.11
CA ASN A 29 -2.76 -12.98 -6.21
C ASN A 29 -1.89 -14.06 -5.55
N GLU A 30 -0.92 -14.58 -6.29
CA GLU A 30 0.01 -15.57 -5.75
C GLU A 30 0.81 -15.00 -4.58
N ASN A 31 1.27 -13.77 -4.71
CA ASN A 31 2.02 -13.11 -3.63
C ASN A 31 1.16 -12.89 -2.40
N TRP A 32 -0.08 -12.46 -2.62
CA TRP A 32 -1.04 -12.29 -1.53
C TRP A 32 -1.30 -13.60 -0.81
N GLU A 33 -1.52 -14.68 -1.56
CA GLU A 33 -1.80 -15.99 -0.97
C GLU A 33 -0.63 -16.49 -0.14
N GLN A 34 0.59 -16.29 -0.61
CA GLN A 34 1.78 -16.68 0.14
C GLN A 34 1.97 -15.85 1.40
N TYR A 35 1.70 -14.55 1.31
CA TYR A 35 1.74 -13.68 2.49
C TYR A 35 0.72 -14.16 3.54
N ARG A 36 -0.48 -14.48 3.10
CA ARG A 36 -1.55 -14.94 3.99
C ARG A 36 -1.14 -16.22 4.69
N ARG A 37 -0.53 -17.16 3.98
CA ARG A 37 -0.08 -18.42 4.56
C ARG A 37 1.04 -18.22 5.59
N ARG A 38 1.99 -17.36 5.28
CA ARG A 38 3.10 -17.09 6.20
C ARG A 38 2.63 -16.43 7.49
N ASN A 39 1.52 -15.74 7.43
CA ASN A 39 1.01 -14.94 8.55
C ASN A 39 -0.34 -15.44 9.05
N GLU A 40 -0.65 -16.71 8.86
CA GLU A 40 -1.97 -17.25 9.19
C GLU A 40 -2.33 -17.15 10.67
N THR A 41 -1.33 -17.12 11.54
CA THR A 41 -1.55 -16.95 12.97
C THR A 41 -1.71 -15.50 13.39
N GLN A 42 -1.52 -14.59 12.47
CA GLN A 42 -1.69 -13.16 12.69
C GLN A 42 -2.91 -12.67 11.93
N ASN A 43 -3.48 -11.57 12.39
CA ASN A 43 -4.58 -10.98 11.67
C ASN A 43 -4.07 -10.28 10.42
N CYS A 44 -4.01 -11.01 9.33
CA CYS A 44 -3.65 -10.41 8.05
C CYS A 44 -4.90 -10.18 7.21
N SER A 45 -4.92 -9.07 6.52
CA SER A 45 -5.99 -8.71 5.60
C SER A 45 -5.37 -8.18 4.32
N ILE A 46 -6.16 -8.17 3.26
CA ILE A 46 -5.67 -7.60 2.00
C ILE A 46 -5.34 -6.12 2.16
N GLN A 47 -6.09 -5.40 2.96
CA GLN A 47 -5.83 -3.99 3.25
C GLN A 47 -4.47 -3.81 3.91
N LYS A 48 -4.19 -4.62 4.91
CA LYS A 48 -2.90 -4.56 5.61
C LYS A 48 -1.75 -4.91 4.66
N TYR A 49 -1.93 -5.93 3.83
CA TYR A 49 -0.95 -6.33 2.85
C TYR A 49 -0.60 -5.17 1.90
N ILE A 50 -1.62 -4.54 1.34
CA ILE A 50 -1.44 -3.42 0.40
C ILE A 50 -0.71 -2.26 1.07
N VAL A 51 -1.16 -1.86 2.26
CA VAL A 51 -0.57 -0.74 2.98
C VAL A 51 0.89 -1.01 3.32
N GLU A 52 1.20 -2.22 3.75
CA GLU A 52 2.58 -2.59 4.06
C GLU A 52 3.48 -2.54 2.83
N ARG A 53 2.97 -3.00 1.68
CA ARG A 53 3.75 -2.91 0.43
C ARG A 53 4.00 -1.46 0.05
N MET A 54 3.00 -0.61 0.16
CA MET A 54 3.18 0.82 -0.11
C MET A 54 4.23 1.43 0.81
N ARG A 55 4.08 1.19 2.11
CA ARG A 55 4.97 1.77 3.11
C ARG A 55 6.42 1.33 2.91
N ASN A 56 6.62 0.04 2.69
CA ASN A 56 7.96 -0.49 2.50
C ASN A 56 8.60 0.03 1.22
N SER A 57 7.82 0.12 0.15
CA SER A 57 8.30 0.67 -1.12
C SER A 57 8.72 2.13 -0.97
N LEU A 58 7.93 2.90 -0.26
CA LEU A 58 8.24 4.32 0.00
C LEU A 58 9.52 4.44 0.84
N MET A 59 9.63 3.61 1.86
CA MET A 59 10.77 3.63 2.76
C MET A 59 12.07 3.34 2.01
N HIS A 60 12.03 2.42 1.07
CA HIS A 60 13.20 1.99 0.32
C HIS A 60 13.37 2.67 -1.03
N GLY A 61 12.48 3.58 -1.37
CA GLY A 61 12.57 4.31 -2.63
C GLY A 61 12.26 3.48 -3.88
N HIS A 62 11.55 2.38 -3.72
CA HIS A 62 11.23 1.49 -4.84
C HIS A 62 9.86 1.79 -5.44
N ILE A 63 9.71 2.99 -5.96
CA ILE A 63 8.47 3.44 -6.56
C ILE A 63 8.75 3.89 -7.97
N GLU A 64 7.91 3.44 -8.90
CA GLU A 64 7.95 3.91 -10.28
C GLU A 64 6.66 4.64 -10.60
N ILE A 65 6.78 5.71 -11.38
CA ILE A 65 5.64 6.44 -11.89
C ILE A 65 5.73 6.34 -13.40
N LEU A 66 4.73 5.74 -14.02
CA LEU A 66 4.79 5.48 -15.45
C LEU A 66 3.45 5.78 -16.12
N LEU A 67 3.50 5.86 -17.45
CA LEU A 67 2.31 6.02 -18.26
C LEU A 67 1.93 4.64 -18.78
N ASN A 68 0.69 4.22 -18.47
CA ASN A 68 0.25 2.90 -18.91
C ASN A 68 -0.27 2.94 -20.35
N LYS A 69 -0.70 1.79 -20.86
CA LYS A 69 -1.14 1.66 -22.25
C LYS A 69 -2.38 2.49 -22.57
N LYS A 70 -3.16 2.83 -21.55
CA LYS A 70 -4.36 3.65 -21.70
C LYS A 70 -4.07 5.13 -21.61
N GLY A 71 -2.80 5.52 -21.43
CA GLY A 71 -2.44 6.92 -21.25
C GLY A 71 -2.67 7.45 -19.85
N GLU A 72 -2.84 6.58 -18.88
CA GLU A 72 -3.06 6.96 -17.50
C GLU A 72 -1.76 6.88 -16.71
N ILE A 73 -1.60 7.77 -15.75
CA ILE A 73 -0.44 7.74 -14.84
C ILE A 73 -0.65 6.66 -13.81
N GLU A 74 0.32 5.75 -13.71
CA GLU A 74 0.25 4.62 -12.81
C GLU A 74 1.42 4.63 -11.84
N PHE A 75 1.11 4.40 -10.58
CA PHE A 75 2.11 4.28 -9.51
C PHE A 75 2.36 2.81 -9.25
N VAL A 76 3.63 2.42 -9.30
CA VAL A 76 4.03 1.03 -9.08
C VAL A 76 4.91 0.99 -7.84
N PHE A 77 4.44 0.28 -6.84
CA PHE A 77 5.14 0.12 -5.56
C PHE A 77 5.78 -1.26 -5.55
N ARG A 78 7.10 -1.29 -5.47
CA ARG A 78 7.86 -2.55 -5.45
C ARG A 78 8.43 -2.78 -4.07
N ASP A 79 8.07 -3.90 -3.47
CA ASP A 79 8.62 -4.31 -2.19
C ASP A 79 9.36 -5.62 -2.40
N LYS A 80 10.67 -5.60 -2.15
CA LYS A 80 11.49 -6.79 -2.29
C LYS A 80 11.57 -7.50 -0.95
N TYR A 81 11.00 -8.69 -0.91
CA TYR A 81 10.98 -9.48 0.30
C TYR A 81 11.35 -10.93 -0.03
N ASN A 82 12.34 -11.47 0.67
CA ASN A 82 12.80 -12.85 0.48
C ASN A 82 13.10 -13.18 -0.99
N LYS A 83 13.83 -12.30 -1.67
CA LYS A 83 14.22 -12.45 -3.07
C LYS A 83 13.05 -12.45 -4.04
N ARG A 84 11.89 -11.98 -3.62
CA ARG A 84 10.72 -11.86 -4.48
C ARG A 84 10.29 -10.43 -4.56
N ASP A 85 9.82 -10.06 -5.75
CA ASP A 85 9.23 -8.76 -5.95
C ASP A 85 7.74 -8.85 -5.65
N GLU A 86 7.30 -8.16 -4.62
CA GLU A 86 5.89 -8.02 -4.33
C GLU A 86 5.46 -6.66 -4.83
N VAL A 87 4.77 -6.67 -5.96
CA VAL A 87 4.43 -5.45 -6.69
C VAL A 87 2.95 -5.18 -6.59
N ILE A 88 2.62 -3.95 -6.22
CA ILE A 88 1.24 -3.47 -6.32
C ILE A 88 1.25 -2.19 -7.14
N SER A 89 0.14 -1.90 -7.77
CA SER A 89 0.02 -0.69 -8.58
C SER A 89 -1.38 -0.12 -8.53
N ILE A 90 -1.47 1.17 -8.86
CA ILE A 90 -2.73 1.89 -8.86
C ILE A 90 -2.57 3.12 -9.76
N ILE A 91 -3.62 3.49 -10.49
CA ILE A 91 -3.58 4.70 -11.29
C ILE A 91 -3.78 5.93 -10.42
N LEU A 92 -3.31 7.07 -10.92
CA LEU A 92 -3.32 8.32 -10.16
C LEU A 92 -4.69 8.69 -9.59
N GLU A 93 -5.73 8.62 -10.41
CA GLU A 93 -7.07 8.99 -9.97
C GLU A 93 -7.55 8.14 -8.81
N ASP A 94 -7.28 6.83 -8.90
CA ASP A 94 -7.67 5.90 -7.86
C ASP A 94 -6.82 6.05 -6.60
N LEU A 95 -5.56 6.43 -6.76
CA LEU A 95 -4.70 6.73 -5.61
C LEU A 95 -5.20 7.96 -4.86
N GLU A 96 -5.60 9.00 -5.59
CA GLU A 96 -6.15 10.20 -4.97
C GLU A 96 -7.42 9.88 -4.18
N GLU A 97 -8.28 9.05 -4.75
CA GLU A 97 -9.50 8.61 -4.07
C GLU A 97 -9.16 7.81 -2.81
N PHE A 98 -8.19 6.91 -2.91
CA PHE A 98 -7.72 6.13 -1.77
C PHE A 98 -7.24 7.04 -0.64
N LEU A 99 -6.46 8.06 -0.98
CA LEU A 99 -5.90 8.99 0.01
C LEU A 99 -6.96 9.87 0.66
N SER A 100 -8.12 10.02 0.04
CA SER A 100 -9.19 10.86 0.56
C SER A 100 -10.07 10.13 1.59
N GLN A 101 -9.85 8.85 1.83
CA GLN A 101 -10.67 8.09 2.76
C GLN A 101 -10.52 8.63 4.18
N LYS A 102 -11.66 8.82 4.84
CA LYS A 102 -11.70 9.46 6.17
C LYS A 102 -10.98 8.64 7.24
N CYS A 103 -11.03 7.33 7.12
CA CYS A 103 -10.44 6.44 8.10
C CYS A 103 -8.99 6.08 7.76
N LEU A 104 -8.37 6.81 6.85
CA LEU A 104 -7.04 6.48 6.38
C LEU A 104 -6.01 6.65 7.48
N TYR A 105 -5.42 5.53 7.87
CA TYR A 105 -4.29 5.50 8.78
C TYR A 105 -3.34 4.40 8.32
N THR A 106 -2.36 4.80 7.53
CA THR A 106 -1.44 3.84 6.90
C THR A 106 -0.07 3.79 7.55
N GLY A 107 0.21 4.70 8.49
CA GLY A 107 1.55 4.88 9.00
C GLY A 107 2.44 5.65 8.02
N ILE A 108 1.91 6.03 6.88
CA ILE A 108 2.62 6.82 5.88
C ILE A 108 2.16 8.27 6.02
N PRO A 109 3.08 9.23 6.16
CA PRO A 109 2.67 10.62 6.21
C PRO A 109 1.93 11.03 4.94
N LYS A 110 0.76 11.61 5.12
CA LYS A 110 -0.05 12.09 4.00
C LYS A 110 0.74 13.03 3.10
N LYS A 111 1.60 13.82 3.70
CA LYS A 111 2.45 14.77 2.98
C LYS A 111 3.34 14.08 1.95
N THR A 112 3.89 12.92 2.30
CA THR A 112 4.75 12.16 1.39
C THR A 112 3.97 11.67 0.18
N LEU A 113 2.77 11.13 0.41
CA LEU A 113 1.94 10.62 -0.67
C LEU A 113 1.44 11.76 -1.57
N THR A 114 1.06 12.89 -0.96
CA THR A 114 0.64 14.07 -1.71
C THR A 114 1.76 14.57 -2.62
N PHE A 115 2.99 14.57 -2.10
CA PHE A 115 4.15 14.98 -2.89
C PHE A 115 4.33 14.10 -4.12
N LEU A 116 4.19 12.79 -3.97
CA LEU A 116 4.30 11.87 -5.10
C LEU A 116 3.23 12.14 -6.15
N VAL A 117 2.00 12.36 -5.71
CA VAL A 117 0.90 12.67 -6.61
C VAL A 117 1.17 13.96 -7.38
N GLN A 118 1.67 14.99 -6.70
CA GLN A 118 1.97 16.27 -7.34
C GLN A 118 3.10 16.19 -8.36
N LYS A 119 4.01 15.25 -8.21
CA LYS A 119 5.10 15.05 -9.15
C LYS A 119 4.64 14.41 -10.46
N SER A 120 3.47 13.87 -10.45
CA SER A 120 2.91 13.23 -11.64
C SER A 120 2.31 14.25 -12.57
#